data_6dbb93e846e6af0e5dd2a4427d48838f
#
_entry.id   6dbb93e846e6af0e5dd2a4427d48838f
#
_cell.length_a   1.000
_cell.length_b   1.000
_cell.length_c   1.000
_cell.angle_alpha   90.00
_cell.angle_beta   90.00
_cell.angle_gamma   90.00
#
_symmetry.space_group_name_H-M   'P 1'
#
loop_
_entity.id
_entity.type
_entity.pdbx_description
1 polymer ?
#
loop_
_entity_poly.entity_id
_entity_poly.type
_entity_poly.pdbx_seq_one_letter_code
_entity_poly.pdbx_strand_id
1 'polypeptide(L)'
;HYLEWDRADKRACGLIDTLITETGGLPLKETSGAPVCIVNTELNSGNFLINPDGKSYLIDWEKPLLSEPAQDLAHFLVPTTTFWKTDTILTPEEIATFADNYIAAVGDRMDTSTVRERLPLFFKVTCLRGITWCAMAMREYSEPGRALRNEITFKKIQAYLAPDFLSNILDNYVRKDFLCGRA
;
A
#
# COMPACT_ATOMS: atom_id res chain seq x y z
N HIS A 1 -17.99 -5.10 12.89
CA HIS A 1 -16.72 -5.36 12.20
C HIS A 1 -16.88 -6.41 11.12
N TYR A 2 -16.01 -6.41 10.06
CA TYR A 2 -16.06 -7.38 8.96
C TYR A 2 -15.78 -8.81 9.45
N LEU A 3 -14.80 -8.99 10.34
CA LEU A 3 -14.40 -10.30 10.87
C LEU A 3 -15.50 -11.00 11.68
N GLU A 4 -16.44 -10.23 12.25
CA GLU A 4 -17.58 -10.71 13.03
C GLU A 4 -18.87 -10.80 12.21
N TRP A 5 -18.80 -10.41 10.94
CA TRP A 5 -19.96 -10.38 10.07
C TRP A 5 -20.31 -11.81 9.60
N ASP A 6 -21.55 -12.22 9.80
CA ASP A 6 -22.05 -13.58 9.51
C ASP A 6 -21.98 -13.96 8.02
N ARG A 7 -22.03 -12.94 7.13
CA ARG A 7 -21.91 -13.11 5.67
C ARG A 7 -20.49 -12.99 5.14
N ALA A 8 -19.50 -12.73 6.00
CA ALA A 8 -18.09 -12.64 5.57
C ALA A 8 -17.55 -14.03 5.19
N ASP A 9 -16.70 -14.08 4.17
CA ASP A 9 -15.97 -15.29 3.81
C ASP A 9 -15.03 -15.70 4.95
N LYS A 10 -15.17 -16.92 5.47
CA LYS A 10 -14.41 -17.42 6.62
C LYS A 10 -12.90 -17.53 6.34
N ARG A 11 -12.53 -17.91 5.10
CA ARG A 11 -11.12 -17.98 4.69
C ARG A 11 -10.52 -16.58 4.60
N ALA A 12 -11.24 -15.63 4.01
CA ALA A 12 -10.83 -14.23 3.99
C ALA A 12 -10.66 -13.66 5.40
N CYS A 13 -11.58 -13.93 6.33
CA CYS A 13 -11.45 -13.50 7.73
C CYS A 13 -10.17 -14.04 8.37
N GLY A 14 -9.85 -15.33 8.21
CA GLY A 14 -8.63 -15.93 8.75
C GLY A 14 -7.35 -15.31 8.17
N LEU A 15 -7.34 -14.99 6.87
CA LEU A 15 -6.21 -14.33 6.21
C LEU A 15 -6.03 -12.88 6.69
N ILE A 16 -7.13 -12.15 6.87
CA ILE A 16 -7.08 -10.77 7.41
C ILE A 16 -6.59 -10.77 8.86
N ASP A 17 -7.05 -11.69 9.69
CA ASP A 17 -6.61 -11.83 11.07
C ASP A 17 -5.11 -12.14 11.14
N THR A 18 -4.62 -13.04 10.28
CA THR A 18 -3.20 -13.32 10.11
C THR A 18 -2.43 -12.06 9.71
N LEU A 19 -2.92 -11.29 8.73
CA LEU A 19 -2.30 -10.04 8.28
C LEU A 19 -2.20 -9.03 9.43
N ILE A 20 -3.25 -8.87 10.23
CA ILE A 20 -3.26 -8.00 11.41
C ILE A 20 -2.20 -8.46 12.43
N THR A 21 -2.12 -9.75 12.71
CA THR A 21 -1.19 -10.32 13.67
C THR A 21 0.26 -10.11 13.22
N GLU A 22 0.58 -10.41 11.97
CA GLU A 22 1.94 -10.30 11.43
C GLU A 22 2.42 -8.84 11.26
N THR A 23 1.49 -7.87 11.16
CA THR A 23 1.84 -6.45 11.05
C THR A 23 1.79 -5.69 12.38
N GLY A 24 1.12 -6.23 13.39
CA GLY A 24 0.88 -5.53 14.67
C GLY A 24 2.13 -5.25 15.52
N GLY A 25 3.21 -5.99 15.29
CA GLY A 25 4.47 -5.87 16.04
C GLY A 25 5.61 -5.15 15.30
N LEU A 26 5.33 -4.52 14.15
CA LEU A 26 6.38 -3.89 13.35
C LEU A 26 6.98 -2.65 14.04
N PRO A 27 8.33 -2.46 14.03
CA PRO A 27 9.02 -1.37 14.72
C PRO A 27 8.96 -0.05 13.93
N LEU A 28 7.77 0.41 13.57
CA LEU A 28 7.59 1.63 12.77
C LEU A 28 8.03 2.92 13.50
N LYS A 29 7.98 2.91 14.83
CA LYS A 29 8.35 4.08 15.66
C LYS A 29 9.85 4.25 15.85
N GLU A 30 10.63 3.23 15.57
CA GLU A 30 12.09 3.25 15.71
C GLU A 30 12.71 3.82 14.44
N THR A 31 12.70 5.15 14.33
CA THR A 31 13.17 5.87 13.14
C THR A 31 14.54 6.52 13.38
N SER A 32 15.47 5.81 13.98
CA SER A 32 16.82 6.37 14.16
C SER A 32 17.48 6.64 12.81
N GLY A 33 17.69 7.93 12.50
CA GLY A 33 18.44 8.37 11.33
C GLY A 33 17.65 8.48 10.01
N ALA A 34 16.37 8.13 9.96
CA ALA A 34 15.60 8.33 8.74
C ALA A 34 15.35 9.82 8.45
N PRO A 35 15.52 10.30 7.21
CA PRO A 35 15.26 11.69 6.86
C PRO A 35 13.77 11.99 6.97
N VAL A 36 13.43 13.16 7.51
CA VAL A 36 12.06 13.65 7.59
C VAL A 36 11.77 14.55 6.40
N CYS A 37 10.73 14.23 5.66
CA CYS A 37 10.25 15.02 4.53
C CYS A 37 8.72 15.17 4.56
N ILE A 38 8.20 16.03 3.70
CA ILE A 38 6.75 16.09 3.47
C ILE A 38 6.38 14.92 2.57
N VAL A 39 5.47 14.08 3.03
CA VAL A 39 4.90 12.96 2.28
C VAL A 39 3.44 13.27 1.91
N ASN A 40 3.02 12.78 0.75
CA ASN A 40 1.66 12.98 0.24
C ASN A 40 0.63 12.07 0.94
N THR A 41 1.05 10.86 1.34
CA THR A 41 0.25 9.80 1.99
C THR A 41 -0.77 9.07 1.13
N GLU A 42 -1.06 9.56 -0.06
CA GLU A 42 -2.05 8.97 -1.00
C GLU A 42 -1.50 8.85 -2.43
N LEU A 43 -0.17 8.73 -2.59
CA LEU A 43 0.47 8.60 -3.89
C LEU A 43 -0.09 7.42 -4.69
N ASN A 44 -0.57 7.71 -5.88
CA ASN A 44 -0.99 6.73 -6.87
C ASN A 44 -0.75 7.27 -8.28
N SER A 45 -0.81 6.42 -9.30
CA SER A 45 -0.52 6.81 -10.68
C SER A 45 -1.42 7.94 -11.22
N GLY A 46 -2.65 8.06 -10.72
CA GLY A 46 -3.59 9.11 -11.13
C GLY A 46 -3.25 10.51 -10.61
N ASN A 47 -2.36 10.60 -9.61
CA ASN A 47 -1.96 11.89 -9.02
C ASN A 47 -0.77 12.54 -9.72
N PHE A 48 -0.18 11.86 -10.72
CA PHE A 48 0.92 12.38 -11.51
C PHE A 48 0.42 12.92 -12.85
N LEU A 49 0.48 14.22 -13.05
CA LEU A 49 0.20 14.86 -14.34
C LEU A 49 1.52 15.02 -15.09
N ILE A 50 1.81 14.07 -15.98
CA ILE A 50 3.06 14.06 -16.74
C ILE A 50 2.86 14.81 -18.04
N ASN A 51 3.68 15.83 -18.28
CA ASN A 51 3.74 16.58 -19.52
C ASN A 51 5.15 16.45 -20.11
N PRO A 52 5.33 15.69 -21.21
CA PRO A 52 6.64 15.52 -21.85
C PRO A 52 7.27 16.84 -22.33
N ASP A 53 6.43 17.79 -22.77
CA ASP A 53 6.86 19.05 -23.38
C ASP A 53 6.82 20.24 -22.40
N GLY A 54 6.58 19.99 -21.11
CA GLY A 54 6.42 21.07 -20.14
C GLY A 54 6.58 20.62 -18.68
N LYS A 55 5.95 21.38 -17.78
CA LYS A 55 6.01 21.07 -16.35
C LYS A 55 5.06 19.91 -16.02
N SER A 56 5.57 18.91 -15.30
CA SER A 56 4.78 17.86 -14.67
C SER A 56 4.41 18.26 -13.25
N TYR A 57 3.28 17.75 -12.77
CA TYR A 57 2.74 18.09 -11.45
C TYR A 57 2.38 16.83 -10.68
N LEU A 58 2.60 16.86 -9.37
CA LEU A 58 1.99 15.95 -8.41
C LEU A 58 0.85 16.71 -7.73
N ILE A 59 -0.35 16.16 -7.81
CA ILE A 59 -1.59 16.74 -7.28
C ILE A 59 -2.10 15.96 -6.07
N ASP A 60 -3.23 16.39 -5.50
CA ASP A 60 -3.91 15.72 -4.39
C ASP A 60 -3.09 15.71 -3.10
N TRP A 61 -2.77 16.92 -2.62
CA TRP A 61 -2.05 17.18 -1.38
C TRP A 61 -2.99 17.49 -0.20
N GLU A 62 -4.11 16.78 -0.09
CA GLU A 62 -5.12 17.12 0.93
C GLU A 62 -4.71 16.73 2.36
N LYS A 63 -3.83 15.72 2.53
CA LYS A 63 -3.40 15.20 3.83
C LYS A 63 -1.89 15.01 3.94
N PRO A 64 -1.08 16.01 3.60
CA PRO A 64 0.37 15.87 3.73
C PRO A 64 0.77 15.81 5.20
N LEU A 65 1.83 15.07 5.48
CA LEU A 65 2.40 15.02 6.83
C LEU A 65 3.92 14.94 6.77
N LEU A 66 4.58 15.12 7.91
CA LEU A 66 6.01 14.92 8.05
C LEU A 66 6.28 13.46 8.38
N SER A 67 7.00 12.79 7.51
CA SER A 67 7.40 11.39 7.65
C SER A 67 8.64 11.09 6.81
N GLU A 68 8.97 9.83 6.65
CA GLU A 68 10.10 9.38 5.85
C GLU A 68 9.65 8.99 4.42
N PRO A 69 10.55 9.10 3.40
CA PRO A 69 10.22 8.82 2.00
C PRO A 69 9.66 7.43 1.76
N ALA A 70 10.08 6.45 2.57
CA ALA A 70 9.62 5.07 2.50
C ALA A 70 8.10 4.92 2.64
N GLN A 71 7.42 5.86 3.34
CA GLN A 71 5.97 5.85 3.46
C GLN A 71 5.27 6.10 2.11
N ASP A 72 5.69 7.11 1.37
CA ASP A 72 5.12 7.43 0.05
C ASP A 72 5.49 6.39 -1.00
N LEU A 73 6.74 5.90 -0.98
CA LEU A 73 7.17 4.80 -1.84
C LEU A 73 6.33 3.54 -1.61
N ALA A 74 6.11 3.17 -0.35
CA ALA A 74 5.27 2.04 0.00
C ALA A 74 3.85 2.23 -0.53
N HIS A 75 3.24 3.40 -0.28
CA HIS A 75 1.88 3.67 -0.74
C HIS A 75 1.75 3.60 -2.27
N PHE A 76 2.74 4.10 -3.00
CA PHE A 76 2.74 4.08 -4.47
C PHE A 76 2.87 2.67 -5.06
N LEU A 77 3.67 1.81 -4.43
CA LEU A 77 4.09 0.52 -4.98
C LEU A 77 3.25 -0.68 -4.50
N VAL A 78 2.54 -0.56 -3.37
CA VAL A 78 1.79 -1.71 -2.82
C VAL A 78 0.70 -2.21 -3.76
N PRO A 79 0.44 -3.53 -3.79
CA PRO A 79 -0.66 -4.11 -4.55
C PRO A 79 -2.02 -3.46 -4.29
N THR A 80 -2.25 -3.03 -3.05
CA THR A 80 -3.50 -2.36 -2.65
C THR A 80 -3.65 -0.94 -3.21
N THR A 81 -2.64 -0.38 -3.87
CA THR A 81 -2.72 0.87 -4.62
C THR A 81 -2.64 0.62 -6.12
N THR A 82 -1.66 -0.15 -6.57
CA THR A 82 -1.44 -0.37 -8.02
C THR A 82 -2.60 -1.13 -8.65
N PHE A 83 -3.08 -2.21 -8.04
CA PHE A 83 -4.22 -2.97 -8.52
C PHE A 83 -5.52 -2.16 -8.53
N TRP A 84 -5.69 -1.21 -7.58
CA TRP A 84 -6.85 -0.32 -7.57
C TRP A 84 -6.90 0.62 -8.77
N LYS A 85 -5.75 1.18 -9.16
CA LYS A 85 -5.66 2.23 -10.18
C LYS A 85 -5.40 1.70 -11.58
N THR A 86 -4.66 0.57 -11.71
CA THR A 86 -4.13 0.10 -13.00
C THR A 86 -4.44 -1.36 -13.32
N ASP A 87 -5.12 -2.09 -12.45
CA ASP A 87 -5.29 -3.56 -12.51
C ASP A 87 -3.96 -4.37 -12.48
N THR A 88 -2.86 -3.73 -12.13
CA THR A 88 -1.53 -4.32 -12.10
C THR A 88 -1.08 -4.57 -10.66
N ILE A 89 -0.44 -5.71 -10.44
CA ILE A 89 0.29 -6.03 -9.20
C ILE A 89 1.76 -6.12 -9.58
N LEU A 90 2.58 -5.23 -9.02
CA LEU A 90 4.03 -5.24 -9.23
C LEU A 90 4.65 -6.43 -8.54
N THR A 91 5.57 -7.12 -9.23
CA THR A 91 6.35 -8.19 -8.60
C THR A 91 7.34 -7.62 -7.57
N PRO A 92 7.80 -8.45 -6.61
CA PRO A 92 8.86 -8.03 -5.68
C PRO A 92 10.11 -7.50 -6.38
N GLU A 93 10.48 -8.05 -7.53
CA GLU A 93 11.61 -7.63 -8.36
C GLU A 93 11.40 -6.24 -8.98
N GLU A 94 10.21 -5.95 -9.47
CA GLU A 94 9.84 -4.63 -10.01
C GLU A 94 9.84 -3.57 -8.89
N ILE A 95 9.34 -3.90 -7.70
CA ILE A 95 9.34 -3.01 -6.54
C ILE A 95 10.78 -2.69 -6.11
N ALA A 96 11.64 -3.72 -6.02
CA ALA A 96 13.04 -3.53 -5.67
C ALA A 96 13.77 -2.67 -6.71
N THR A 97 13.53 -2.91 -7.99
CA THR A 97 14.11 -2.12 -9.09
C THR A 97 13.63 -0.66 -9.03
N PHE A 98 12.37 -0.42 -8.70
CA PHE A 98 11.85 0.94 -8.51
C PHE A 98 12.54 1.64 -7.34
N ALA A 99 12.71 0.95 -6.21
CA ALA A 99 13.40 1.50 -5.04
C ALA A 99 14.86 1.87 -5.37
N ASP A 100 15.57 1.02 -6.12
CA ASP A 100 16.94 1.28 -6.58
C ASP A 100 17.01 2.52 -7.49
N ASN A 101 16.10 2.61 -8.44
CA ASN A 101 16.01 3.76 -9.35
C ASN A 101 15.66 5.04 -8.59
N TYR A 102 14.79 4.98 -7.58
CA TYR A 102 14.49 6.12 -6.73
C TYR A 102 15.72 6.59 -5.96
N ILE A 103 16.43 5.68 -5.31
CA ILE A 103 17.68 5.99 -4.57
C ILE A 103 18.70 6.64 -5.50
N ALA A 104 18.94 6.06 -6.68
CA ALA A 104 19.84 6.61 -7.67
C ALA A 104 19.41 7.99 -8.17
N ALA A 105 18.11 8.18 -8.43
CA ALA A 105 17.58 9.46 -8.91
C ALA A 105 17.63 10.56 -7.85
N VAL A 106 17.47 10.22 -6.56
CA VAL A 106 17.62 11.19 -5.46
C VAL A 106 19.08 11.65 -5.33
N GLY A 107 20.04 10.72 -5.45
CA GLY A 107 21.47 11.01 -5.32
C GLY A 107 21.79 11.75 -4.01
N ASP A 108 22.60 12.79 -4.08
CA ASP A 108 23.05 13.58 -2.92
C ASP A 108 22.01 14.60 -2.40
N ARG A 109 20.81 14.68 -2.99
CA ARG A 109 19.80 15.67 -2.59
C ARG A 109 19.14 15.37 -1.25
N MET A 110 19.15 14.10 -0.83
CA MET A 110 18.60 13.66 0.44
C MET A 110 19.26 12.33 0.84
N ASP A 111 19.42 12.09 2.14
CA ASP A 111 19.87 10.80 2.64
C ASP A 111 18.80 9.72 2.35
N THR A 112 19.20 8.68 1.65
CA THR A 112 18.34 7.52 1.30
C THR A 112 18.83 6.23 1.95
N SER A 113 19.81 6.29 2.86
CA SER A 113 20.43 5.10 3.47
C SER A 113 19.43 4.16 4.17
N THR A 114 18.36 4.71 4.71
CA THR A 114 17.31 3.95 5.43
C THR A 114 16.20 3.42 4.54
N VAL A 115 16.10 3.85 3.27
CA VAL A 115 14.95 3.52 2.41
C VAL A 115 14.78 2.01 2.24
N ARG A 116 15.88 1.27 2.00
CA ARG A 116 15.82 -0.20 1.78
C ARG A 116 15.35 -0.96 3.02
N GLU A 117 15.73 -0.51 4.21
CA GLU A 117 15.31 -1.11 5.47
C GLU A 117 13.86 -0.77 5.82
N ARG A 118 13.48 0.49 5.59
CA ARG A 118 12.19 1.04 6.03
C ARG A 118 11.03 0.72 5.07
N LEU A 119 11.30 0.66 3.76
CA LEU A 119 10.27 0.41 2.75
C LEU A 119 9.47 -0.88 3.01
N PRO A 120 10.07 -2.05 3.33
CA PRO A 120 9.30 -3.25 3.65
C PRO A 120 8.36 -3.10 4.85
N LEU A 121 8.74 -2.33 5.85
CA LEU A 121 7.91 -2.09 7.04
C LEU A 121 6.65 -1.28 6.67
N PHE A 122 6.83 -0.14 5.99
CA PHE A 122 5.72 0.67 5.51
C PHE A 122 4.85 -0.08 4.49
N PHE A 123 5.46 -0.92 3.67
CA PHE A 123 4.75 -1.74 2.69
C PHE A 123 3.73 -2.67 3.36
N LYS A 124 4.14 -3.40 4.40
CA LYS A 124 3.27 -4.30 5.17
C LYS A 124 2.08 -3.55 5.78
N VAL A 125 2.35 -2.42 6.45
CA VAL A 125 1.29 -1.60 7.06
C VAL A 125 0.36 -0.99 6.03
N THR A 126 0.88 -0.58 4.88
CA THR A 126 0.05 -0.01 3.81
C THR A 126 -0.82 -1.08 3.15
N CYS A 127 -0.33 -2.30 2.98
CA CYS A 127 -1.15 -3.44 2.59
C CYS A 127 -2.30 -3.68 3.59
N LEU A 128 -1.99 -3.72 4.89
CA LEU A 128 -3.01 -3.87 5.93
C LEU A 128 -4.05 -2.74 5.86
N ARG A 129 -3.61 -1.47 5.73
CA ARG A 129 -4.51 -0.32 5.59
C ARG A 129 -5.49 -0.50 4.44
N GLY A 130 -5.01 -0.89 3.25
CA GLY A 130 -5.84 -1.09 2.07
C GLY A 130 -6.86 -2.23 2.26
N ILE A 131 -6.43 -3.36 2.82
CA ILE A 131 -7.31 -4.51 3.06
C ILE A 131 -8.36 -4.20 4.13
N THR A 132 -7.98 -3.57 5.24
CA THR A 132 -8.94 -3.21 6.30
C THR A 132 -9.95 -2.16 5.85
N TRP A 133 -9.55 -1.21 4.99
CA TRP A 133 -10.47 -0.29 4.34
C TRP A 133 -11.48 -1.04 3.45
N CYS A 134 -11.03 -1.98 2.62
CA CYS A 134 -11.92 -2.81 1.80
C CYS A 134 -12.86 -3.66 2.65
N ALA A 135 -12.39 -4.22 3.77
CA ALA A 135 -13.22 -4.99 4.70
C ALA A 135 -14.34 -4.13 5.33
N MET A 136 -14.03 -2.90 5.74
CA MET A 136 -15.01 -1.93 6.22
C MET A 136 -16.01 -1.58 5.13
N ALA A 137 -15.52 -1.19 3.94
CA ALA A 137 -16.34 -0.80 2.81
C ALA A 137 -17.25 -1.93 2.31
N MET A 138 -16.79 -3.20 2.32
CA MET A 138 -17.60 -4.35 1.95
C MET A 138 -18.87 -4.42 2.80
N ARG A 139 -18.74 -4.27 4.11
CA ARG A 139 -19.88 -4.30 5.03
C ARG A 139 -20.85 -3.15 4.74
N GLU A 140 -20.34 -1.93 4.63
CA GLU A 140 -21.14 -0.73 4.32
C GLU A 140 -21.88 -0.85 2.99
N TYR A 141 -21.21 -1.34 1.93
CA TYR A 141 -21.81 -1.52 0.61
C TYR A 141 -22.85 -2.67 0.59
N SER A 142 -22.85 -3.54 1.58
CA SER A 142 -23.77 -4.66 1.69
C SER A 142 -25.00 -4.35 2.55
N GLU A 143 -25.08 -3.17 3.16
CA GLU A 143 -26.22 -2.75 3.96
C GLU A 143 -27.46 -2.46 3.08
N PRO A 144 -28.66 -2.91 3.48
CA PRO A 144 -29.89 -2.60 2.78
C PRO A 144 -30.17 -1.10 2.75
N GLY A 145 -30.62 -0.59 1.60
CA GLY A 145 -31.08 0.81 1.48
C GLY A 145 -30.01 1.84 1.20
N ARG A 146 -28.77 1.45 0.95
CA ARG A 146 -27.74 2.39 0.49
C ARG A 146 -28.12 2.98 -0.87
N ALA A 147 -28.38 4.30 -0.92
CA ALA A 147 -28.92 4.99 -2.08
C ALA A 147 -27.94 5.09 -3.27
N LEU A 148 -26.63 5.04 -3.00
CA LEU A 148 -25.58 5.15 -4.02
C LEU A 148 -24.57 4.01 -3.86
N ARG A 149 -24.47 3.18 -4.88
CA ARG A 149 -23.49 2.12 -4.98
C ARG A 149 -22.73 2.24 -6.29
N ASN A 150 -21.43 2.50 -6.20
CA ASN A 150 -20.55 2.45 -7.36
C ASN A 150 -20.16 0.99 -7.62
N GLU A 151 -20.67 0.40 -8.69
CA GLU A 151 -20.45 -1.01 -9.02
C GLU A 151 -18.98 -1.33 -9.34
N ILE A 152 -18.23 -0.39 -9.93
CA ILE A 152 -16.79 -0.56 -10.19
C ILE A 152 -16.03 -0.66 -8.88
N THR A 153 -16.29 0.29 -7.97
CA THR A 153 -15.70 0.27 -6.62
C THR A 153 -16.06 -1.01 -5.87
N PHE A 154 -17.31 -1.44 -5.94
CA PHE A 154 -17.74 -2.66 -5.26
C PHE A 154 -17.05 -3.91 -5.78
N LYS A 155 -16.89 -4.05 -7.11
CA LYS A 155 -16.13 -5.16 -7.70
C LYS A 155 -14.67 -5.16 -7.26
N LYS A 156 -14.04 -3.97 -7.13
CA LYS A 156 -12.67 -3.86 -6.60
C LYS A 156 -12.60 -4.31 -5.14
N ILE A 157 -13.52 -3.86 -4.29
CA ILE A 157 -13.60 -4.29 -2.89
C ILE A 157 -13.71 -5.82 -2.80
N GLN A 158 -14.56 -6.45 -3.63
CA GLN A 158 -14.69 -7.91 -3.68
C GLN A 158 -13.37 -8.58 -4.09
N ALA A 159 -12.69 -8.05 -5.11
CA ALA A 159 -11.41 -8.59 -5.58
C ALA A 159 -10.32 -8.53 -4.49
N TYR A 160 -10.28 -7.46 -3.70
CA TYR A 160 -9.33 -7.31 -2.59
C TYR A 160 -9.58 -8.28 -1.43
N LEU A 161 -10.83 -8.65 -1.21
CA LEU A 161 -11.21 -9.60 -0.16
C LEU A 161 -11.28 -11.05 -0.66
N ALA A 162 -10.96 -11.29 -1.93
CA ALA A 162 -10.85 -12.65 -2.44
C ALA A 162 -9.69 -13.39 -1.74
N PRO A 163 -9.89 -14.63 -1.26
CA PRO A 163 -8.87 -15.37 -0.53
C PRO A 163 -7.54 -15.52 -1.28
N ASP A 164 -7.57 -15.63 -2.60
CA ASP A 164 -6.37 -15.77 -3.42
C ASP A 164 -5.55 -14.46 -3.46
N PHE A 165 -6.22 -13.30 -3.54
CA PHE A 165 -5.55 -12.00 -3.43
C PHE A 165 -4.93 -11.82 -2.04
N LEU A 166 -5.68 -12.13 -0.97
CA LEU A 166 -5.20 -12.03 0.41
C LEU A 166 -4.00 -12.97 0.67
N SER A 167 -4.05 -14.21 0.17
CA SER A 167 -2.91 -15.14 0.25
C SER A 167 -1.69 -14.60 -0.48
N ASN A 168 -1.87 -14.05 -1.70
CA ASN A 168 -0.79 -13.42 -2.45
C ASN A 168 -0.13 -12.26 -1.67
N ILE A 169 -0.94 -11.40 -1.03
CA ILE A 169 -0.42 -10.31 -0.18
C ILE A 169 0.42 -10.86 0.97
N LEU A 170 -0.11 -11.83 1.71
CA LEU A 170 0.61 -12.44 2.84
C LEU A 170 1.93 -13.09 2.40
N ASP A 171 1.88 -13.93 1.39
CA ASP A 171 3.02 -14.80 1.05
C ASP A 171 4.12 -14.07 0.31
N ASN A 172 3.79 -13.06 -0.52
CA ASN A 172 4.76 -12.39 -1.37
C ASN A 172 5.17 -11.00 -0.89
N TYR A 173 4.39 -10.33 -0.05
CA TYR A 173 4.63 -8.93 0.32
C TYR A 173 4.71 -8.68 1.83
N VAL A 174 4.19 -9.59 2.65
CA VAL A 174 4.25 -9.46 4.12
C VAL A 174 5.32 -10.39 4.71
N ARG A 175 5.33 -11.65 4.30
CA ARG A 175 6.24 -12.67 4.83
C ARG A 175 7.61 -12.66 4.18
N LYS A 176 7.69 -12.28 2.91
CA LYS A 176 8.97 -12.17 2.20
C LYS A 176 9.58 -10.79 2.42
N ASP A 177 10.87 -10.78 2.67
CA ASP A 177 11.69 -9.58 2.57
C ASP A 177 12.21 -9.46 1.13
N PHE A 178 11.52 -8.67 0.32
CA PHE A 178 11.80 -8.52 -1.10
C PHE A 178 12.93 -7.53 -1.42
N LEU A 179 13.47 -6.86 -0.41
CA LEU A 179 14.63 -5.95 -0.55
C LEU A 179 15.91 -6.52 0.08
N CYS A 180 15.82 -7.58 0.87
CA CYS A 180 16.99 -8.21 1.50
C CYS A 180 17.82 -8.98 0.45
N GLY A 181 19.12 -8.72 0.42
CA GLY A 181 20.07 -9.45 -0.43
C GLY A 181 20.44 -8.81 -1.76
N ARG A 182 19.98 -7.58 -2.06
CA ARG A 182 20.48 -6.78 -3.17
C ARG A 182 21.48 -5.75 -2.62
N ALA A 183 22.75 -6.12 -2.61
CA ALA A 183 23.89 -5.24 -2.33
C ALA A 183 24.31 -4.46 -3.59
#